data_8551202c79b028521037bfa41eb084a6
#
_entry.id   8551202c79b028521037bfa41eb084a6
#
_cell.length_a   1.000
_cell.length_b   1.000
_cell.length_c   1.000
_cell.angle_alpha   90.00
_cell.angle_beta   90.00
_cell.angle_gamma   90.00
#
_symmetry.space_group_name_H-M   'P 1'
#
loop_
_entity.id
_entity.type
_entity.pdbx_description
1 polymer ?
#
loop_
_entity_poly.entity_id
_entity_poly.type
_entity_poly.pdbx_seq_one_letter_code
_entity_poly.pdbx_strand_id
1 'polypeptide(L)'
;IVDSAEEARAVPEDLLYIVAQTTIRKEHFDEIVETFRHCGKDILVENTICSATEERQTNCEKTAKSVEVMVVIGGRNSSNSRKLYEISKKYCPKSYFIENLQDLPLKEIEKYNRIGVAAGASTPESVIEEVIANMSGTTLENNEKNLMHDLMDEIERSLRLPRSGEVVNGKVLQATEKEVIVNLGCKKDGVIPKEEVSLEDGQKLTDLFKE
;
A
#
# COMPACT_ATOMS: atom_id res chain seq x y z
N ILE A 1 20.79 9.06 4.33
CA ILE A 1 19.75 8.08 3.91
C ILE A 1 20.44 6.73 3.88
N VAL A 2 19.80 5.73 4.43
CA VAL A 2 20.28 4.34 4.46
C VAL A 2 19.24 3.48 3.74
N ASP A 3 19.67 2.70 2.76
CA ASP A 3 18.77 1.83 1.96
C ASP A 3 19.25 0.36 1.94
N SER A 4 20.24 0.02 2.74
CA SER A 4 20.71 -1.35 2.85
C SER A 4 21.35 -1.66 4.21
N ALA A 5 21.41 -2.95 4.55
CA ALA A 5 22.10 -3.43 5.74
C ALA A 5 23.61 -3.10 5.74
N GLU A 6 24.23 -3.02 4.55
CA GLU A 6 25.63 -2.65 4.43
C GLU A 6 25.84 -1.17 4.76
N GLU A 7 24.99 -0.29 4.23
CA GLU A 7 25.02 1.13 4.56
C GLU A 7 24.73 1.36 6.04
N ALA A 8 23.80 0.60 6.64
CA ALA A 8 23.51 0.68 8.07
C ALA A 8 24.74 0.36 8.93
N ARG A 9 25.55 -0.64 8.56
CA ARG A 9 26.78 -0.97 9.27
C ARG A 9 27.86 0.11 9.14
N ALA A 10 27.83 0.88 8.06
CA ALA A 10 28.81 1.94 7.79
C ALA A 10 28.51 3.26 8.50
N VAL A 11 27.34 3.40 9.15
CA VAL A 11 26.95 4.62 9.88
C VAL A 11 27.83 4.75 11.13
N PRO A 12 28.57 5.85 11.30
CA PRO A 12 29.53 5.98 12.41
C PRO A 12 28.88 6.37 13.73
N GLU A 13 27.72 7.04 13.72
CA GLU A 13 27.05 7.56 14.90
C GLU A 13 26.51 6.42 15.77
N ASP A 14 26.59 6.58 17.09
CA ASP A 14 26.12 5.59 18.06
C ASP A 14 24.67 5.83 18.52
N LEU A 15 24.22 7.08 18.50
CA LEU A 15 22.84 7.46 18.83
C LEU A 15 22.10 7.87 17.56
N LEU A 16 21.03 7.17 17.23
CA LEU A 16 20.28 7.36 15.98
C LEU A 16 18.77 7.50 16.23
N TYR A 17 18.16 8.46 15.56
CA TYR A 17 16.71 8.53 15.39
C TYR A 17 16.36 8.08 13.97
N ILE A 18 15.62 6.97 13.87
CA ILE A 18 15.33 6.30 12.61
C ILE A 18 13.87 6.49 12.26
N VAL A 19 13.63 7.04 11.07
CA VAL A 19 12.29 7.19 10.46
C VAL A 19 12.26 6.49 9.11
N ALA A 20 11.14 5.90 8.76
CA ALA A 20 10.95 5.23 7.49
C ALA A 20 10.48 6.19 6.39
N GLN A 21 10.92 5.98 5.16
CA GLN A 21 10.22 6.53 4.02
C GLN A 21 8.82 5.91 3.93
N THR A 22 7.77 6.71 3.70
CA THR A 22 6.37 6.27 3.71
C THR A 22 6.04 5.14 2.73
N THR A 23 6.88 4.93 1.72
CA THR A 23 6.71 3.94 0.65
C THR A 23 7.67 2.75 0.74
N ILE A 24 8.54 2.70 1.75
CA ILE A 24 9.43 1.55 1.97
C ILE A 24 8.63 0.30 2.35
N ARG A 25 9.13 -0.86 2.01
CA ARG A 25 8.55 -2.13 2.49
C ARG A 25 8.89 -2.34 3.96
N LYS A 26 7.91 -2.79 4.73
CA LYS A 26 8.09 -3.03 6.17
C LYS A 26 9.24 -3.99 6.45
N GLU A 27 9.30 -5.11 5.74
CA GLU A 27 10.35 -6.12 5.93
C GLU A 27 11.75 -5.54 5.70
N HIS A 28 11.88 -4.64 4.71
CA HIS A 28 13.16 -3.99 4.42
C HIS A 28 13.55 -2.97 5.49
N PHE A 29 12.59 -2.20 5.99
CA PHE A 29 12.81 -1.29 7.11
C PHE A 29 13.21 -2.05 8.37
N ASP A 30 12.50 -3.14 8.69
CA ASP A 30 12.79 -3.98 9.86
C ASP A 30 14.19 -4.59 9.78
N GLU A 31 14.63 -5.05 8.59
CA GLU A 31 15.99 -5.55 8.35
C GLU A 31 17.07 -4.50 8.66
N ILE A 32 16.86 -3.26 8.22
CA ILE A 32 17.78 -2.14 8.48
C ILE A 32 17.83 -1.84 9.98
N VAL A 33 16.67 -1.76 10.63
CA VAL A 33 16.56 -1.49 12.09
C VAL A 33 17.26 -2.60 12.89
N GLU A 34 17.03 -3.87 12.56
CA GLU A 34 17.70 -4.98 13.22
C GLU A 34 19.22 -4.95 13.00
N THR A 35 19.68 -4.52 11.83
CA THR A 35 21.10 -4.34 11.56
C THR A 35 21.73 -3.31 12.50
N PHE A 36 21.08 -2.17 12.72
CA PHE A 36 21.54 -1.16 13.69
C PHE A 36 21.59 -1.71 15.12
N ARG A 37 20.58 -2.48 15.53
CA ARG A 37 20.56 -3.14 16.86
C ARG A 37 21.73 -4.12 17.03
N HIS A 38 21.99 -4.94 16.02
CA HIS A 38 23.10 -5.91 16.02
C HIS A 38 24.46 -5.21 16.03
N CYS A 39 24.57 -4.00 15.49
CA CYS A 39 25.79 -3.20 15.59
C CYS A 39 25.97 -2.52 16.96
N GLY A 40 25.05 -2.74 17.90
CA GLY A 40 25.12 -2.16 19.26
C GLY A 40 24.81 -0.67 19.31
N LYS A 41 24.12 -0.13 18.30
CA LYS A 41 23.72 1.28 18.25
C LYS A 41 22.56 1.55 19.20
N ASP A 42 22.56 2.72 19.82
CA ASP A 42 21.42 3.23 20.57
C ASP A 42 20.45 3.90 19.59
N ILE A 43 19.27 3.29 19.39
CA ILE A 43 18.33 3.69 18.37
C ILE A 43 16.96 4.01 18.92
N LEU A 44 16.40 5.14 18.52
CA LEU A 44 14.99 5.47 18.64
C LEU A 44 14.36 5.29 17.26
N VAL A 45 13.35 4.42 17.17
CA VAL A 45 12.71 4.05 15.89
C VAL A 45 11.28 4.53 15.89
N GLU A 46 10.90 5.27 14.85
CA GLU A 46 9.52 5.64 14.56
C GLU A 46 9.08 5.07 13.21
N ASN A 47 8.04 4.26 13.23
CA ASN A 47 7.49 3.68 12.01
C ASN A 47 6.59 4.71 11.30
N THR A 48 7.13 5.35 10.28
CA THR A 48 6.42 6.34 9.45
C THR A 48 5.95 5.77 8.11
N ILE A 49 5.88 4.44 7.97
CA ILE A 49 5.35 3.76 6.78
C ILE A 49 3.85 4.05 6.68
N CYS A 50 3.40 4.43 5.49
CA CYS A 50 1.97 4.66 5.26
C CYS A 50 1.24 3.31 5.16
N SER A 51 0.27 3.06 6.05
CA SER A 51 -0.52 1.82 6.08
C SER A 51 -1.24 1.52 4.75
N ALA A 52 -1.81 2.55 4.12
CA ALA A 52 -2.43 2.41 2.80
C ALA A 52 -1.43 2.01 1.70
N THR A 53 -0.15 2.37 1.84
CA THR A 53 0.90 1.94 0.92
C THR A 53 1.28 0.49 1.18
N GLU A 54 1.40 0.08 2.42
CA GLU A 54 1.68 -1.30 2.82
C GLU A 54 0.57 -2.26 2.32
N GLU A 55 -0.68 -1.87 2.53
CA GLU A 55 -1.83 -2.63 2.04
C GLU A 55 -1.84 -2.78 0.52
N ARG A 56 -1.60 -1.70 -0.24
CA ARG A 56 -1.46 -1.76 -1.70
C ARG A 56 -0.34 -2.69 -2.14
N GLN A 57 0.80 -2.65 -1.49
CA GLN A 57 1.92 -3.53 -1.78
C GLN A 57 1.55 -5.00 -1.54
N THR A 58 0.90 -5.29 -0.41
CA THR A 58 0.42 -6.64 -0.07
C THR A 58 -0.61 -7.15 -1.07
N ASN A 59 -1.58 -6.32 -1.45
CA ASN A 59 -2.59 -6.69 -2.43
C ASN A 59 -2.00 -6.87 -3.83
N CYS A 60 -1.06 -6.01 -4.23
CA CYS A 60 -0.29 -6.16 -5.46
C CYS A 60 0.47 -7.50 -5.51
N GLU A 61 1.10 -7.91 -4.42
CA GLU A 61 1.78 -9.20 -4.30
C GLU A 61 0.80 -10.37 -4.45
N LYS A 62 -0.34 -10.33 -3.76
CA LYS A 62 -1.38 -11.38 -3.85
C LYS A 62 -1.90 -11.50 -5.29
N THR A 63 -2.20 -10.36 -5.92
CA THR A 63 -2.66 -10.33 -7.31
C THR A 63 -1.62 -10.89 -8.26
N ALA A 64 -0.36 -10.45 -8.14
CA ALA A 64 0.73 -10.90 -9.01
C ALA A 64 0.97 -12.42 -8.93
N LYS A 65 0.70 -13.05 -7.79
CA LYS A 65 0.79 -14.52 -7.62
C LYS A 65 -0.37 -15.28 -8.29
N SER A 66 -1.50 -14.62 -8.56
CA SER A 66 -2.72 -15.25 -9.07
C SER A 66 -2.97 -15.05 -10.56
N VAL A 67 -2.20 -14.22 -11.23
CA VAL A 67 -2.40 -13.81 -12.63
C VAL A 67 -1.24 -14.21 -13.54
N GLU A 68 -1.46 -14.16 -14.84
CA GLU A 68 -0.46 -14.49 -15.87
C GLU A 68 0.33 -13.26 -16.32
N VAL A 69 -0.28 -12.09 -16.21
CA VAL A 69 0.29 -10.80 -16.59
C VAL A 69 -0.11 -9.75 -15.56
N MET A 70 0.81 -8.86 -15.22
CA MET A 70 0.55 -7.69 -14.38
C MET A 70 0.77 -6.41 -15.17
N VAL A 71 -0.16 -5.47 -15.02
CA VAL A 71 -0.05 -4.10 -15.53
C VAL A 71 -0.03 -3.15 -14.33
N VAL A 72 1.06 -2.43 -14.17
CA VAL A 72 1.20 -1.41 -13.13
C VAL A 72 1.10 -0.03 -13.76
N ILE A 73 0.09 0.74 -13.32
CA ILE A 73 -0.20 2.06 -13.85
C ILE A 73 0.33 3.12 -12.88
N GLY A 74 1.15 4.05 -13.36
CA GLY A 74 1.63 5.16 -12.54
C GLY A 74 2.85 5.86 -13.09
N GLY A 75 3.14 7.04 -12.57
CA GLY A 75 4.27 7.83 -13.01
C GLY A 75 5.61 7.15 -12.74
N ARG A 76 6.52 7.19 -13.71
CA ARG A 76 7.87 6.59 -13.62
C ARG A 76 8.71 7.18 -12.49
N ASN A 77 8.41 8.40 -12.07
CA ASN A 77 9.09 9.08 -10.97
C ASN A 77 8.44 8.81 -9.60
N SER A 78 7.31 8.11 -9.55
CA SER A 78 6.64 7.75 -8.31
C SER A 78 7.34 6.57 -7.64
N SER A 79 7.86 6.79 -6.43
CA SER A 79 8.49 5.75 -5.61
C SER A 79 7.52 4.59 -5.34
N ASN A 80 6.26 4.90 -4.99
CA ASN A 80 5.23 3.89 -4.75
C ASN A 80 4.93 3.05 -6.01
N SER A 81 4.77 3.69 -7.18
CA SER A 81 4.47 2.97 -8.44
C SER A 81 5.63 2.07 -8.86
N ARG A 82 6.88 2.53 -8.70
CA ARG A 82 8.06 1.69 -8.94
C ARG A 82 8.08 0.48 -8.02
N LYS A 83 7.74 0.67 -6.74
CA LYS A 83 7.72 -0.42 -5.77
C LYS A 83 6.66 -1.47 -6.11
N LEU A 84 5.47 -1.05 -6.52
CA LEU A 84 4.43 -1.96 -7.02
C LEU A 84 4.91 -2.75 -8.24
N TYR A 85 5.62 -2.09 -9.16
CA TYR A 85 6.19 -2.77 -10.32
C TYR A 85 7.27 -3.79 -9.95
N GLU A 86 8.17 -3.47 -9.02
CA GLU A 86 9.19 -4.40 -8.52
C GLU A 86 8.55 -5.64 -7.87
N ILE A 87 7.51 -5.42 -7.04
CA ILE A 87 6.73 -6.50 -6.42
C ILE A 87 6.07 -7.36 -7.51
N SER A 88 5.39 -6.71 -8.46
CA SER A 88 4.74 -7.41 -9.57
C SER A 88 5.73 -8.27 -10.34
N LYS A 89 6.88 -7.72 -10.70
CA LYS A 89 7.90 -8.42 -11.48
C LYS A 89 8.54 -9.60 -10.75
N LYS A 90 8.61 -9.53 -9.42
CA LYS A 90 9.13 -10.62 -8.57
C LYS A 90 8.25 -11.87 -8.63
N TYR A 91 6.92 -11.70 -8.67
CA TYR A 91 5.96 -12.81 -8.62
C TYR A 91 5.31 -13.12 -9.96
N CYS A 92 5.23 -12.15 -10.86
CA CYS A 92 4.74 -12.28 -12.23
C CYS A 92 5.80 -11.74 -13.19
N PRO A 93 6.65 -12.60 -13.83
CA PRO A 93 7.71 -12.14 -14.72
C PRO A 93 7.22 -11.29 -15.89
N LYS A 94 5.96 -11.49 -16.32
CA LYS A 94 5.30 -10.70 -17.37
C LYS A 94 4.57 -9.52 -16.72
N SER A 95 5.33 -8.55 -16.25
CA SER A 95 4.81 -7.32 -15.68
C SER A 95 5.20 -6.13 -16.53
N TYR A 96 4.22 -5.27 -16.82
CA TYR A 96 4.38 -4.03 -17.58
C TYR A 96 4.16 -2.83 -16.69
N PHE A 97 4.99 -1.80 -16.85
CA PHE A 97 4.87 -0.53 -16.15
C PHE A 97 4.52 0.55 -17.14
N ILE A 98 3.35 1.14 -17.01
CA ILE A 98 2.79 2.12 -17.94
C ILE A 98 2.41 3.41 -17.24
N GLU A 99 2.51 4.55 -17.92
CA GLU A 99 2.02 5.83 -17.43
C GLU A 99 0.64 6.18 -18.01
N ASN A 100 0.38 5.67 -19.22
CA ASN A 100 -0.84 5.95 -19.98
C ASN A 100 -1.19 4.78 -20.89
N LEU A 101 -2.34 4.85 -21.55
CA LEU A 101 -2.83 3.80 -22.46
C LEU A 101 -1.86 3.52 -23.62
N GLN A 102 -1.12 4.52 -24.11
CA GLN A 102 -0.23 4.36 -25.25
C GLN A 102 0.96 3.45 -24.95
N ASP A 103 1.34 3.35 -23.67
CA ASP A 103 2.41 2.46 -23.21
C ASP A 103 1.93 1.00 -23.08
N LEU A 104 0.62 0.74 -23.17
CA LEU A 104 0.06 -0.58 -22.95
C LEU A 104 0.29 -1.51 -24.15
N PRO A 105 1.01 -2.64 -23.98
CA PRO A 105 1.28 -3.59 -25.07
C PRO A 105 0.07 -4.51 -25.32
N LEU A 106 -1.06 -3.96 -25.80
CA LEU A 106 -2.33 -4.68 -25.97
C LEU A 106 -2.16 -6.01 -26.70
N LYS A 107 -1.46 -6.03 -27.84
CA LYS A 107 -1.22 -7.24 -28.65
C LYS A 107 -0.51 -8.39 -27.90
N GLU A 108 0.25 -8.05 -26.86
CA GLU A 108 0.95 -9.03 -26.03
C GLU A 108 0.04 -9.53 -24.90
N ILE A 109 -0.78 -8.63 -24.36
CA ILE A 109 -1.65 -8.86 -23.21
C ILE A 109 -2.88 -9.69 -23.60
N GLU A 110 -3.44 -9.46 -24.79
CA GLU A 110 -4.61 -10.18 -25.36
C GLU A 110 -4.49 -11.71 -25.36
N LYS A 111 -3.29 -12.22 -25.26
CA LYS A 111 -3.02 -13.67 -25.29
C LYS A 111 -3.28 -14.36 -23.94
N TYR A 112 -3.54 -13.58 -22.88
CA TYR A 112 -3.66 -14.09 -21.53
C TYR A 112 -5.08 -13.95 -20.99
N ASN A 113 -5.51 -14.95 -20.24
CA ASN A 113 -6.87 -14.99 -19.71
C ASN A 113 -7.00 -14.26 -18.36
N ARG A 114 -5.89 -14.14 -17.59
CA ARG A 114 -5.89 -13.51 -16.28
C ARG A 114 -4.84 -12.41 -16.24
N ILE A 115 -5.32 -11.19 -16.21
CA ILE A 115 -4.50 -9.98 -16.15
C ILE A 115 -4.79 -9.26 -14.86
N GLY A 116 -3.75 -8.95 -14.09
CA GLY A 116 -3.86 -8.14 -12.88
C GLY A 116 -3.50 -6.68 -13.18
N VAL A 117 -4.20 -5.76 -12.54
CA VAL A 117 -3.93 -4.33 -12.60
C VAL A 117 -3.59 -3.81 -11.21
N ALA A 118 -2.54 -3.01 -11.11
CA ALA A 118 -2.21 -2.26 -9.92
C ALA A 118 -1.95 -0.79 -10.29
N ALA A 119 -2.41 0.14 -9.45
CA ALA A 119 -2.23 1.56 -9.71
C ALA A 119 -1.51 2.25 -8.54
N GLY A 120 -0.64 3.20 -8.88
CA GLY A 120 -0.01 4.07 -7.89
C GLY A 120 -1.02 5.00 -7.22
N ALA A 121 -0.76 5.38 -5.94
CA ALA A 121 -1.65 6.24 -5.16
C ALA A 121 -1.94 7.62 -5.80
N SER A 122 -1.06 8.10 -6.66
CA SER A 122 -1.20 9.37 -7.37
C SER A 122 -1.67 9.22 -8.82
N THR A 123 -2.04 8.00 -9.24
CA THR A 123 -2.52 7.75 -10.60
C THR A 123 -3.94 8.30 -10.72
N PRO A 124 -4.24 9.14 -11.73
CA PRO A 124 -5.60 9.62 -11.96
C PRO A 124 -6.54 8.47 -12.30
N GLU A 125 -7.75 8.52 -11.73
CA GLU A 125 -8.80 7.51 -11.94
C GLU A 125 -9.15 7.34 -13.42
N SER A 126 -9.25 8.46 -14.15
CA SER A 126 -9.52 8.45 -15.60
C SER A 126 -8.52 7.63 -16.41
N VAL A 127 -7.23 7.62 -16.02
CA VAL A 127 -6.21 6.81 -16.69
C VAL A 127 -6.40 5.33 -16.38
N ILE A 128 -6.79 5.01 -15.15
CA ILE A 128 -7.07 3.63 -14.74
C ILE A 128 -8.27 3.09 -15.52
N GLU A 129 -9.35 3.84 -15.55
CA GLU A 129 -10.57 3.49 -16.29
C GLU A 129 -10.31 3.33 -17.80
N GLU A 130 -9.56 4.26 -18.39
CA GLU A 130 -9.20 4.18 -19.80
C GLU A 130 -8.41 2.90 -20.13
N VAL A 131 -7.42 2.56 -19.31
CA VAL A 131 -6.63 1.34 -19.48
C VAL A 131 -7.49 0.10 -19.33
N ILE A 132 -8.32 0.04 -18.28
CA ILE A 132 -9.22 -1.09 -18.01
C ILE A 132 -10.23 -1.26 -19.14
N ALA A 133 -10.89 -0.19 -19.60
CA ALA A 133 -11.86 -0.24 -20.69
C ALA A 133 -11.26 -0.77 -22.00
N ASN A 134 -10.02 -0.37 -22.31
CA ASN A 134 -9.33 -0.84 -23.51
C ASN A 134 -8.86 -2.30 -23.40
N MET A 135 -8.51 -2.76 -22.21
CA MET A 135 -8.20 -4.18 -21.97
C MET A 135 -9.45 -5.05 -22.05
N SER A 136 -10.58 -4.55 -21.56
CA SER A 136 -11.88 -5.26 -21.59
C SER A 136 -12.48 -5.40 -22.97
N GLY A 137 -12.27 -4.42 -23.85
CA GLY A 137 -12.80 -4.43 -25.22
C GLY A 137 -12.22 -5.51 -26.14
N THR A 138 -11.15 -6.16 -25.71
CA THR A 138 -10.42 -7.14 -26.51
C THR A 138 -10.69 -8.61 -26.12
N THR A 139 -11.25 -8.91 -24.95
CA THR A 139 -11.34 -10.30 -24.45
C THR A 139 -12.68 -10.71 -23.82
N LEU A 140 -13.71 -9.85 -23.74
CA LEU A 140 -14.81 -10.05 -22.79
C LEU A 140 -16.22 -10.07 -23.39
N GLU A 141 -16.50 -11.10 -24.11
CA GLU A 141 -17.91 -11.44 -24.41
C GLU A 141 -18.46 -12.46 -23.42
N ASN A 142 -18.46 -12.53 -22.21
CA ASN A 142 -19.47 -13.34 -21.48
C ASN A 142 -19.31 -13.60 -19.97
N ASN A 143 -18.28 -13.10 -19.27
CA ASN A 143 -18.25 -13.42 -17.82
C ASN A 143 -17.87 -12.27 -16.86
N GLU A 144 -17.75 -11.03 -17.30
CA GLU A 144 -16.92 -10.04 -16.59
C GLU A 144 -17.63 -8.79 -16.07
N LYS A 145 -18.90 -8.60 -16.28
CA LYS A 145 -19.62 -7.48 -15.67
C LYS A 145 -19.60 -7.48 -14.13
N ASN A 146 -19.52 -8.66 -13.53
CA ASN A 146 -19.49 -8.78 -12.07
C ASN A 146 -18.09 -8.54 -11.50
N LEU A 147 -17.02 -9.07 -12.12
CA LEU A 147 -15.65 -8.96 -11.59
C LEU A 147 -15.11 -7.53 -11.72
N MET A 148 -15.46 -6.83 -12.81
CA MET A 148 -15.07 -5.44 -13.03
C MET A 148 -15.79 -4.49 -12.07
N HIS A 149 -17.07 -4.74 -11.80
CA HIS A 149 -17.85 -3.96 -10.85
C HIS A 149 -17.31 -4.13 -9.42
N ASP A 150 -16.96 -5.36 -9.03
CA ASP A 150 -16.40 -5.65 -7.71
C ASP A 150 -15.01 -5.00 -7.53
N LEU A 151 -14.15 -5.00 -8.57
CA LEU A 151 -12.85 -4.33 -8.56
C LEU A 151 -12.96 -2.79 -8.52
N MET A 152 -13.90 -2.22 -9.26
CA MET A 152 -14.15 -0.77 -9.22
C MET A 152 -14.74 -0.35 -7.88
N ASP A 153 -15.67 -1.12 -7.31
CA ASP A 153 -16.22 -0.88 -5.98
C ASP A 153 -15.14 -0.97 -4.88
N GLU A 154 -14.18 -1.87 -5.01
CA GLU A 154 -13.08 -2.01 -4.05
C GLU A 154 -12.07 -0.84 -4.16
N ILE A 155 -11.78 -0.39 -5.39
CA ILE A 155 -10.96 0.81 -5.64
C ILE A 155 -11.70 2.06 -5.14
N GLU A 156 -12.98 2.22 -5.45
CA GLU A 156 -13.79 3.36 -4.98
C GLU A 156 -13.88 3.42 -3.45
N ARG A 157 -14.07 2.28 -2.78
CA ARG A 157 -14.08 2.20 -1.31
C ARG A 157 -12.72 2.60 -0.71
N SER A 158 -11.61 2.21 -1.34
CA SER A 158 -10.27 2.56 -0.85
C SER A 158 -9.90 4.03 -1.06
N LEU A 159 -10.54 4.71 -2.00
CA LEU A 159 -10.31 6.13 -2.30
C LEU A 159 -11.29 7.06 -1.60
N ARG A 160 -12.46 6.54 -1.21
CA ARG A 160 -13.52 7.33 -0.58
C ARG A 160 -13.18 7.64 0.87
N LEU A 161 -13.06 8.91 1.20
CA LEU A 161 -12.98 9.36 2.60
C LEU A 161 -14.37 9.27 3.24
N PRO A 162 -14.49 8.79 4.49
CA PRO A 162 -15.73 8.82 5.23
C PRO A 162 -16.32 10.23 5.32
N ARG A 163 -17.63 10.35 5.22
CA ARG A 163 -18.34 11.62 5.39
C ARG A 163 -18.60 11.89 6.86
N SER A 164 -18.75 13.16 7.23
CA SER A 164 -19.12 13.52 8.59
C SER A 164 -20.44 12.85 9.01
N GLY A 165 -20.42 12.11 10.14
CA GLY A 165 -21.56 11.34 10.64
C GLY A 165 -21.69 9.92 10.07
N GLU A 166 -20.79 9.48 9.20
CA GLU A 166 -20.77 8.11 8.67
C GLU A 166 -20.10 7.18 9.68
N VAL A 167 -20.74 6.04 9.97
CA VAL A 167 -20.17 4.99 10.82
C VAL A 167 -19.34 4.05 9.94
N VAL A 168 -18.08 3.93 10.26
CA VAL A 168 -17.12 3.08 9.52
C VAL A 168 -16.45 2.09 10.45
N ASN A 169 -16.10 0.92 9.91
CA ASN A 169 -15.28 -0.05 10.62
C ASN A 169 -13.80 0.23 10.29
N GLY A 170 -12.98 0.29 11.32
CA GLY A 170 -11.55 0.49 11.17
C GLY A 170 -10.73 -0.51 11.98
N LYS A 171 -9.51 -0.78 11.53
CA LYS A 171 -8.54 -1.60 12.27
C LYS A 171 -7.64 -0.68 13.09
N VAL A 172 -7.53 -0.92 14.39
CA VAL A 172 -6.61 -0.16 15.25
C VAL A 172 -5.17 -0.46 14.81
N LEU A 173 -4.43 0.60 14.50
CA LEU A 173 -3.01 0.53 14.16
C LEU A 173 -2.14 0.81 15.38
N GLN A 174 -2.55 1.77 16.19
CA GLN A 174 -1.81 2.19 17.38
C GLN A 174 -2.76 2.83 18.39
N ALA A 175 -2.59 2.49 19.65
CA ALA A 175 -3.25 3.16 20.76
C ALA A 175 -2.20 3.80 21.68
N THR A 176 -2.33 5.09 21.92
CA THR A 176 -1.49 5.87 22.84
C THR A 176 -2.33 6.34 24.04
N GLU A 177 -1.71 6.98 25.02
CA GLU A 177 -2.45 7.56 26.15
C GLU A 177 -3.34 8.76 25.76
N LYS A 178 -3.13 9.33 24.56
CA LYS A 178 -3.81 10.54 24.10
C LYS A 178 -4.79 10.30 22.94
N GLU A 179 -4.52 9.32 22.10
CA GLU A 179 -5.27 9.09 20.85
C GLU A 179 -5.17 7.64 20.39
N VAL A 180 -6.12 7.22 19.56
CA VAL A 180 -6.12 5.93 18.86
C VAL A 180 -6.05 6.19 17.36
N ILE A 181 -5.10 5.57 16.69
CA ILE A 181 -4.94 5.63 15.23
C ILE A 181 -5.59 4.38 14.62
N VAL A 182 -6.49 4.61 13.68
CA VAL A 182 -7.34 3.58 13.08
C VAL A 182 -7.19 3.60 11.56
N ASN A 183 -6.85 2.47 10.97
CA ASN A 183 -6.93 2.30 9.52
C ASN A 183 -8.38 2.11 9.11
N LEU A 184 -8.85 3.01 8.26
CA LEU A 184 -10.21 3.02 7.75
C LEU A 184 -10.33 2.34 6.36
N GLY A 185 -9.25 1.73 5.86
CA GLY A 185 -9.20 1.17 4.51
C GLY A 185 -9.23 2.23 3.39
N CYS A 186 -8.95 3.49 3.73
CA CYS A 186 -8.94 4.60 2.79
C CYS A 186 -7.58 5.33 2.79
N LYS A 187 -7.44 6.39 2.00
CA LYS A 187 -6.18 7.12 1.80
C LYS A 187 -5.61 7.77 3.08
N LYS A 188 -6.43 7.94 4.12
CA LYS A 188 -6.02 8.55 5.40
C LYS A 188 -6.44 7.67 6.55
N ASP A 189 -5.58 7.56 7.54
CA ASP A 189 -5.92 6.96 8.83
C ASP A 189 -6.79 7.91 9.64
N GLY A 190 -7.70 7.35 10.43
CA GLY A 190 -8.51 8.10 11.39
C GLY A 190 -7.74 8.28 12.69
N VAL A 191 -7.84 9.45 13.29
CA VAL A 191 -7.33 9.72 14.64
C VAL A 191 -8.51 9.99 15.55
N ILE A 192 -8.64 9.21 16.59
CA ILE A 192 -9.69 9.36 17.62
C ILE A 192 -9.02 9.88 18.90
N PRO A 193 -9.24 11.15 19.27
CA PRO A 193 -8.70 11.68 20.52
C PRO A 193 -9.37 11.02 21.73
N LYS A 194 -8.63 10.94 22.84
CA LYS A 194 -9.09 10.31 24.08
C LYS A 194 -10.45 10.83 24.56
N GLU A 195 -10.72 12.10 24.31
CA GLU A 195 -11.94 12.81 24.74
C GLU A 195 -13.22 12.30 24.04
N GLU A 196 -13.05 11.64 22.87
CA GLU A 196 -14.15 11.07 22.07
C GLU A 196 -14.39 9.58 22.37
N VAL A 197 -13.55 8.96 23.18
CA VAL A 197 -13.69 7.56 23.58
C VAL A 197 -14.35 7.50 24.95
N SER A 198 -15.51 6.82 25.05
CA SER A 198 -16.16 6.58 26.35
C SER A 198 -15.34 5.56 27.15
N LEU A 199 -14.60 6.03 28.13
CA LEU A 199 -13.82 5.21 29.07
C LEU A 199 -14.58 5.09 30.39
N GLU A 200 -14.63 3.88 30.96
CA GLU A 200 -15.06 3.69 32.35
C GLU A 200 -13.95 4.16 33.31
N ASP A 201 -14.34 4.57 34.51
CA ASP A 201 -13.40 5.10 35.54
C ASP A 201 -12.24 4.14 35.78
N GLY A 202 -11.02 4.58 35.42
CA GLY A 202 -9.77 3.84 35.65
C GLY A 202 -9.28 3.02 34.45
N GLN A 203 -9.98 2.99 33.31
CA GLN A 203 -9.53 2.31 32.09
C GLN A 203 -8.57 3.18 31.26
N LYS A 204 -7.55 2.55 30.70
CA LYS A 204 -6.63 3.19 29.74
C LYS A 204 -7.02 2.84 28.31
N LEU A 205 -6.80 3.77 27.36
CA LEU A 205 -7.02 3.53 25.92
C LEU A 205 -6.26 2.28 25.41
N THR A 206 -5.05 2.08 25.88
CA THR A 206 -4.20 0.93 25.54
C THR A 206 -4.73 -0.42 26.03
N ASP A 207 -5.64 -0.43 27.01
CA ASP A 207 -6.23 -1.67 27.54
C ASP A 207 -7.49 -2.08 26.75
N LEU A 208 -8.17 -1.09 26.15
CA LEU A 208 -9.37 -1.30 25.33
C LEU A 208 -9.04 -1.71 23.89
N PHE A 209 -7.96 -1.18 23.36
CA PHE A 209 -7.56 -1.39 21.97
C PHE A 209 -6.22 -2.13 21.94
N LYS A 210 -6.28 -3.45 21.85
CA LYS A 210 -5.10 -4.29 21.58
C LYS A 210 -4.88 -4.36 20.09
N GLU A 211 -3.62 -4.24 19.66
CA GLU A 211 -3.17 -4.44 18.28
C GLU A 211 -3.56 -5.82 17.70
#